data_e8570271bb1297ee82850be45fcd14c0
#
_entry.id   e8570271bb1297ee82850be45fcd14c0
#
_cell.length_a   1.000
_cell.length_b   1.000
_cell.length_c   1.000
_cell.angle_alpha   90.00
_cell.angle_beta   90.00
_cell.angle_gamma   90.00
#
_symmetry.space_group_name_H-M   'P 1'
#
loop_
_entity.id
_entity.type
_entity.pdbx_description
1 polymer ?
#
loop_
_entity_poly.entity_id
_entity_poly.type
_entity_poly.pdbx_seq_one_letter_code
_entity_poly.pdbx_strand_id
1 'polypeptide(L)'
;IAPDHQVVLLGAAMRGANPTIFFEHRSLLMTGDGSARYPGDDYVLPFGRARIVQSGTSVTLVTWGAMVHRCVEAAASFGEQVEVIDLRTIAPWDKRAVLDSVRRTHRCLIVHEDSLTAGFGAEIAGTLASDAFWFLDAPVERLAPQDIPMPYHPQLLDAVLPDAARIADAIERLLRT
;
A
#
# COMPACT_ATOMS: atom_id res chain seq x y z
N ILE A 1 -6.67 -3.93 -4.15
CA ILE A 1 -6.34 -4.15 -5.57
C ILE A 1 -7.64 -3.99 -6.34
N ALA A 2 -7.68 -3.13 -7.36
CA ALA A 2 -8.83 -3.08 -8.25
C ALA A 2 -9.00 -4.48 -8.88
N PRO A 3 -10.23 -4.97 -9.10
CA PRO A 3 -10.49 -6.36 -9.51
C PRO A 3 -9.91 -6.73 -10.86
N ASP A 4 -9.83 -5.76 -11.76
CA ASP A 4 -9.11 -5.89 -13.01
C ASP A 4 -7.66 -6.35 -12.77
N HIS A 5 -7.05 -5.90 -11.67
CA HIS A 5 -5.70 -6.31 -11.30
C HIS A 5 -5.61 -7.75 -10.75
N GLN A 6 -6.64 -8.26 -10.06
CA GLN A 6 -6.62 -9.63 -9.53
C GLN A 6 -6.58 -10.66 -10.65
N VAL A 7 -7.51 -10.56 -11.61
CA VAL A 7 -7.59 -11.49 -12.73
C VAL A 7 -6.30 -11.44 -13.57
N VAL A 8 -5.76 -10.25 -13.79
CA VAL A 8 -4.56 -10.05 -14.61
C VAL A 8 -3.30 -10.53 -13.91
N LEU A 9 -3.17 -10.30 -12.59
CA LEU A 9 -2.07 -10.85 -11.79
C LEU A 9 -2.15 -12.38 -11.69
N LEU A 10 -3.35 -12.95 -11.56
CA LEU A 10 -3.55 -14.40 -11.60
C LEU A 10 -3.15 -14.96 -12.96
N GLY A 11 -3.53 -14.30 -14.04
CA GLY A 11 -3.10 -14.65 -15.41
C GLY A 11 -1.57 -14.60 -15.56
N ALA A 12 -0.88 -13.62 -14.98
CA ALA A 12 0.57 -13.54 -14.95
C ALA A 12 1.19 -14.68 -14.14
N ALA A 13 0.59 -15.03 -12.98
CA ALA A 13 1.02 -16.15 -12.14
C ALA A 13 0.94 -17.48 -12.88
N MET A 14 -0.18 -17.72 -13.59
CA MET A 14 -0.40 -18.98 -14.34
C MET A 14 0.53 -19.13 -15.54
N ARG A 15 1.00 -18.05 -16.12
CA ARG A 15 1.96 -18.05 -17.25
C ARG A 15 3.42 -18.15 -16.78
N GLY A 16 3.67 -17.95 -15.49
CA GLY A 16 5.01 -18.05 -14.89
C GLY A 16 5.47 -19.50 -14.74
N ALA A 17 6.80 -19.71 -14.73
CA ALA A 17 7.42 -21.00 -14.45
C ALA A 17 7.71 -21.26 -12.96
N ASN A 18 7.55 -20.26 -12.11
CA ASN A 18 7.85 -20.35 -10.69
C ASN A 18 6.58 -20.60 -9.87
N PRO A 19 6.68 -21.30 -8.71
CA PRO A 19 5.59 -21.37 -7.75
C PRO A 19 5.15 -19.96 -7.33
N THR A 20 3.85 -19.70 -7.35
CA THR A 20 3.28 -18.40 -6.97
C THR A 20 2.25 -18.60 -5.86
N ILE A 21 2.39 -17.83 -4.77
CA ILE A 21 1.36 -17.74 -3.73
C ILE A 21 0.52 -16.50 -4.04
N PHE A 22 -0.76 -16.71 -4.28
CA PHE A 22 -1.72 -15.65 -4.59
C PHE A 22 -2.69 -15.44 -3.43
N PHE A 23 -2.60 -14.27 -2.79
CA PHE A 23 -3.47 -13.91 -1.67
C PHE A 23 -4.64 -13.06 -2.15
N GLU A 24 -5.85 -13.54 -2.01
CA GLU A 24 -7.07 -12.79 -2.27
C GLU A 24 -7.52 -12.04 -1.01
N HIS A 25 -7.81 -10.76 -1.15
CA HIS A 25 -8.34 -9.98 -0.05
C HIS A 25 -9.85 -10.14 0.06
N ARG A 26 -10.30 -10.92 1.05
CA ARG A 26 -11.69 -11.35 1.17
C ARG A 26 -12.71 -10.21 1.21
N SER A 27 -12.41 -9.11 1.92
CA SER A 27 -13.34 -7.98 1.98
C SER A 27 -13.53 -7.31 0.61
N LEU A 28 -12.49 -7.24 -0.22
CA LEU A 28 -12.57 -6.65 -1.55
C LEU A 28 -13.38 -7.49 -2.53
N LEU A 29 -13.49 -8.81 -2.31
CA LEU A 29 -14.35 -9.67 -3.12
C LEU A 29 -15.84 -9.44 -2.86
N MET A 30 -16.17 -8.90 -1.69
CA MET A 30 -17.56 -8.73 -1.22
C MET A 30 -18.09 -7.30 -1.40
N THR A 31 -17.23 -6.36 -1.76
CA THR A 31 -17.59 -4.94 -1.94
C THR A 31 -17.60 -4.57 -3.43
N GLY A 32 -18.46 -3.64 -3.80
CA GLY A 32 -18.53 -3.12 -5.18
C GLY A 32 -17.25 -2.41 -5.61
N ASP A 33 -16.42 -1.95 -4.64
CA ASP A 33 -15.10 -1.34 -4.88
C ASP A 33 -14.13 -2.32 -5.53
N GLY A 34 -14.45 -3.59 -5.43
CA GLY A 34 -13.78 -4.71 -6.04
C GLY A 34 -14.15 -4.94 -7.51
N SER A 35 -15.09 -4.25 -8.17
CA SER A 35 -15.51 -4.53 -9.56
C SER A 35 -14.99 -3.52 -10.59
N ALA A 36 -14.31 -4.02 -11.62
CA ALA A 36 -13.90 -3.23 -12.76
C ALA A 36 -14.12 -4.02 -14.06
N ARG A 37 -14.16 -3.30 -15.17
CA ARG A 37 -14.32 -3.93 -16.48
C ARG A 37 -13.07 -4.79 -16.78
N TYR A 38 -13.29 -6.04 -17.16
CA TYR A 38 -12.23 -6.94 -17.59
C TYR A 38 -11.47 -6.34 -18.78
N PRO A 39 -10.14 -6.17 -18.71
CA PRO A 39 -9.36 -5.48 -19.73
C PRO A 39 -9.06 -6.34 -20.98
N GLY A 40 -9.37 -7.64 -20.94
CA GLY A 40 -9.11 -8.60 -22.03
C GLY A 40 -7.96 -9.56 -21.72
N ASP A 41 -7.91 -10.68 -22.47
CA ASP A 41 -6.98 -11.79 -22.23
C ASP A 41 -5.51 -11.45 -22.51
N ASP A 42 -5.28 -10.47 -23.37
CA ASP A 42 -3.92 -10.02 -23.73
C ASP A 42 -3.30 -9.04 -22.74
N TYR A 43 -4.10 -8.52 -21.81
CA TYR A 43 -3.59 -7.58 -20.81
C TYR A 43 -2.84 -8.33 -19.70
N VAL A 44 -1.55 -8.06 -19.56
CA VAL A 44 -0.68 -8.69 -18.56
C VAL A 44 -0.12 -7.62 -17.63
N LEU A 45 -0.31 -7.83 -16.34
CA LEU A 45 0.31 -7.01 -15.31
C LEU A 45 1.52 -7.77 -14.73
N PRO A 46 2.76 -7.30 -14.95
CA PRO A 46 3.93 -7.99 -14.42
C PRO A 46 4.04 -7.83 -12.90
N PHE A 47 4.55 -8.86 -12.23
CA PHE A 47 4.91 -8.76 -10.82
C PHE A 47 5.99 -7.69 -10.58
N GLY A 48 6.01 -7.12 -9.38
CA GLY A 48 6.98 -6.09 -9.01
C GLY A 48 6.72 -4.73 -9.68
N ARG A 49 5.47 -4.45 -10.06
CA ARG A 49 5.05 -3.16 -10.60
C ARG A 49 3.97 -2.54 -9.74
N ALA A 50 4.34 -1.49 -9.04
CA ALA A 50 3.41 -0.67 -8.27
C ALA A 50 2.54 0.20 -9.19
N ARG A 51 1.47 0.76 -8.61
CA ARG A 51 0.64 1.78 -9.24
C ARG A 51 0.68 3.06 -8.40
N ILE A 52 0.97 4.17 -9.03
CA ILE A 52 0.70 5.48 -8.45
C ILE A 52 -0.80 5.72 -8.62
N VAL A 53 -1.53 5.69 -7.49
CA VAL A 53 -2.98 5.87 -7.44
C VAL A 53 -3.32 7.37 -7.43
N GLN A 54 -2.51 8.14 -6.71
CA GLN A 54 -2.56 9.59 -6.63
C GLN A 54 -1.13 10.11 -6.67
N SER A 55 -0.85 11.10 -7.53
CA SER A 55 0.45 11.77 -7.57
C SER A 55 0.56 12.81 -6.46
N GLY A 56 1.79 13.00 -5.93
CA GLY A 56 2.03 13.99 -4.90
C GLY A 56 3.50 14.38 -4.77
N THR A 57 3.77 15.44 -3.97
CA THR A 57 5.07 16.09 -3.94
C THR A 57 5.73 16.15 -2.57
N SER A 58 5.02 15.90 -1.47
CA SER A 58 5.51 16.16 -0.11
C SER A 58 5.55 14.95 0.81
N VAL A 59 4.69 13.94 0.59
CA VAL A 59 4.67 12.68 1.35
C VAL A 59 4.42 11.52 0.41
N THR A 60 5.23 10.47 0.50
CA THR A 60 4.98 9.16 -0.12
C THR A 60 4.19 8.29 0.85
N LEU A 61 2.98 7.88 0.47
CA LEU A 61 2.16 6.93 1.20
C LEU A 61 2.18 5.59 0.48
N VAL A 62 2.79 4.58 1.10
CA VAL A 62 2.92 3.23 0.54
C VAL A 62 1.91 2.31 1.19
N THR A 63 1.15 1.59 0.38
CA THR A 63 0.11 0.69 0.86
C THR A 63 -0.19 -0.43 -0.13
N TRP A 64 -1.07 -1.35 0.25
CA TRP A 64 -1.56 -2.45 -0.59
C TRP A 64 -2.88 -3.01 -0.07
N GLY A 65 -3.54 -3.84 -0.87
CA GLY A 65 -4.80 -4.50 -0.48
C GLY A 65 -5.94 -3.52 -0.21
N ALA A 66 -6.76 -3.79 0.79
CA ALA A 66 -7.90 -2.95 1.13
C ALA A 66 -7.50 -1.58 1.69
N MET A 67 -6.29 -1.45 2.24
CA MET A 67 -5.81 -0.18 2.75
C MET A 67 -5.65 0.88 1.67
N VAL A 68 -5.53 0.51 0.40
CA VAL A 68 -5.48 1.47 -0.72
C VAL A 68 -6.68 2.42 -0.70
N HIS A 69 -7.89 1.90 -0.49
CA HIS A 69 -9.12 2.72 -0.45
C HIS A 69 -9.12 3.72 0.72
N ARG A 70 -8.75 3.25 1.92
CA ARG A 70 -8.65 4.11 3.11
C ARG A 70 -7.55 5.17 2.97
N CYS A 71 -6.44 4.82 2.32
CA CYS A 71 -5.35 5.76 2.05
C CYS A 71 -5.74 6.83 1.04
N VAL A 72 -6.46 6.46 -0.03
CA VAL A 72 -6.98 7.42 -1.01
C VAL A 72 -8.01 8.37 -0.37
N GLU A 73 -8.92 7.84 0.45
CA GLU A 73 -9.88 8.63 1.22
C GLU A 73 -9.16 9.64 2.12
N ALA A 74 -8.18 9.20 2.90
CA ALA A 74 -7.40 10.07 3.78
C ALA A 74 -6.60 11.12 2.99
N ALA A 75 -5.97 10.73 1.89
CA ALA A 75 -5.15 11.61 1.06
C ALA A 75 -5.96 12.69 0.32
N ALA A 76 -7.26 12.49 0.11
CA ALA A 76 -8.12 13.41 -0.65
C ALA A 76 -8.10 14.84 -0.10
N SER A 77 -8.00 15.03 1.22
CA SER A 77 -7.97 16.35 1.86
C SER A 77 -6.64 17.08 1.69
N PHE A 78 -5.56 16.39 1.28
CA PHE A 78 -4.22 16.95 1.12
C PHE A 78 -3.86 17.25 -0.35
N GLY A 79 -4.72 16.89 -1.30
CA GLY A 79 -4.51 17.15 -2.73
C GLY A 79 -3.17 16.64 -3.24
N GLU A 80 -2.43 17.48 -3.94
CA GLU A 80 -1.13 17.15 -4.56
C GLU A 80 0.04 17.02 -3.57
N GLN A 81 -0.18 17.13 -2.26
CA GLN A 81 0.88 16.94 -1.28
C GLN A 81 1.21 15.47 -1.03
N VAL A 82 0.25 14.56 -1.25
CA VAL A 82 0.40 13.13 -0.93
C VAL A 82 0.38 12.28 -2.17
N GLU A 83 1.48 11.57 -2.42
CA GLU A 83 1.55 10.51 -3.43
C GLU A 83 1.14 9.18 -2.81
N VAL A 84 0.11 8.55 -3.36
CA VAL A 84 -0.36 7.23 -2.91
C VAL A 84 0.12 6.15 -3.87
N ILE A 85 0.89 5.19 -3.34
CA ILE A 85 1.44 4.05 -4.09
C ILE A 85 0.79 2.75 -3.61
N ASP A 86 0.09 2.07 -4.53
CA ASP A 86 -0.36 0.69 -4.35
C ASP A 86 0.71 -0.27 -4.86
N LEU A 87 1.30 -1.05 -3.96
CA LEU A 87 2.35 -2.01 -4.31
C LEU A 87 1.85 -3.16 -5.19
N ARG A 88 0.59 -3.56 -5.09
CA ARG A 88 -0.04 -4.70 -5.79
C ARG A 88 0.60 -6.06 -5.52
N THR A 89 1.92 -6.12 -5.45
CA THR A 89 2.70 -7.35 -5.16
C THR A 89 3.70 -7.09 -4.04
N ILE A 90 3.91 -8.10 -3.20
CA ILE A 90 4.80 -8.02 -2.04
C ILE A 90 6.16 -8.68 -2.34
N ALA A 91 6.16 -9.79 -3.06
CA ALA A 91 7.39 -10.50 -3.43
C ALA A 91 7.27 -11.00 -4.90
N PRO A 92 7.89 -10.32 -5.84
CA PRO A 92 8.67 -9.08 -5.69
C PRO A 92 7.78 -7.84 -5.50
N TRP A 93 8.26 -6.83 -4.76
CA TRP A 93 7.63 -5.51 -4.70
C TRP A 93 8.39 -4.48 -5.56
N ASP A 94 7.75 -3.39 -5.94
CA ASP A 94 8.37 -2.33 -6.74
C ASP A 94 9.20 -1.38 -5.88
N LYS A 95 10.36 -1.87 -5.44
CA LYS A 95 11.33 -1.11 -4.65
C LYS A 95 11.72 0.19 -5.35
N ARG A 96 11.90 0.16 -6.68
CA ARG A 96 12.33 1.33 -7.43
C ARG A 96 11.30 2.45 -7.40
N ALA A 97 10.04 2.13 -7.65
CA ALA A 97 8.98 3.14 -7.63
C ALA A 97 8.88 3.84 -6.27
N VAL A 98 8.98 3.08 -5.17
CA VAL A 98 8.94 3.64 -3.80
C VAL A 98 10.18 4.50 -3.52
N LEU A 99 11.38 4.04 -3.86
CA LEU A 99 12.61 4.82 -3.67
C LEU A 99 12.59 6.12 -4.48
N ASP A 100 12.16 6.05 -5.75
CA ASP A 100 12.10 7.23 -6.62
C ASP A 100 11.06 8.25 -6.12
N SER A 101 9.96 7.78 -5.53
CA SER A 101 8.97 8.63 -4.87
C SER A 101 9.55 9.30 -3.62
N VAL A 102 10.12 8.51 -2.70
CA VAL A 102 10.69 9.03 -1.44
C VAL A 102 11.82 10.04 -1.69
N ARG A 103 12.62 9.85 -2.72
CA ARG A 103 13.66 10.82 -3.12
C ARG A 103 13.09 12.17 -3.55
N ARG A 104 11.84 12.23 -3.99
CA ARG A 104 11.17 13.48 -4.38
C ARG A 104 10.39 14.09 -3.23
N THR A 105 9.75 13.27 -2.41
CA THR A 105 8.83 13.70 -1.35
C THR A 105 9.51 13.88 0.01
N HIS A 106 10.66 13.24 0.20
CA HIS A 106 11.49 13.26 1.42
C HIS A 106 10.83 12.71 2.69
N ARG A 107 9.58 12.25 2.61
CA ARG A 107 8.79 11.71 3.74
C ARG A 107 8.04 10.46 3.32
N CYS A 108 7.94 9.49 4.22
CA CYS A 108 7.26 8.24 3.91
C CYS A 108 6.37 7.77 5.06
N LEU A 109 5.12 7.46 4.72
CA LEU A 109 4.16 6.74 5.56
C LEU A 109 3.85 5.40 4.92
N ILE A 110 4.00 4.30 5.68
CA ILE A 110 3.63 2.95 5.23
C ILE A 110 2.39 2.51 6.00
N VAL A 111 1.33 2.17 5.29
CA VAL A 111 0.04 1.77 5.89
C VAL A 111 -0.31 0.35 5.45
N HIS A 112 -0.56 -0.54 6.41
CA HIS A 112 -0.93 -1.93 6.13
C HIS A 112 -1.79 -2.57 7.23
N GLU A 113 -2.36 -3.73 6.95
CA GLU A 113 -3.24 -4.48 7.85
C GLU A 113 -2.51 -5.53 8.69
N ASP A 114 -1.27 -5.85 8.36
CA ASP A 114 -0.46 -6.80 9.11
C ASP A 114 0.06 -6.17 10.42
N SER A 115 0.54 -6.99 11.34
CA SER A 115 1.09 -6.54 12.62
C SER A 115 2.23 -5.54 12.43
N LEU A 116 2.37 -4.61 13.37
CA LEU A 116 3.45 -3.63 13.35
C LEU A 116 4.83 -4.31 13.44
N THR A 117 4.96 -5.33 14.30
CA THR A 117 6.18 -6.13 14.44
C THR A 117 6.22 -7.22 13.37
N ALA A 118 7.34 -7.32 12.68
CA ALA A 118 7.62 -8.29 11.61
C ALA A 118 6.68 -8.23 10.39
N GLY A 119 5.68 -7.33 10.35
CA GLY A 119 4.88 -7.12 9.16
C GLY A 119 5.72 -6.57 8.01
N PHE A 120 5.24 -6.77 6.76
CA PHE A 120 6.01 -6.41 5.56
C PHE A 120 6.38 -4.92 5.48
N GLY A 121 5.62 -4.04 6.14
CA GLY A 121 5.97 -2.62 6.27
C GLY A 121 7.32 -2.38 6.96
N ALA A 122 7.80 -3.31 7.79
CA ALA A 122 9.13 -3.23 8.41
C ALA A 122 10.25 -3.47 7.38
N GLU A 123 10.04 -4.39 6.44
CA GLU A 123 10.98 -4.63 5.32
C GLU A 123 11.12 -3.39 4.43
N ILE A 124 9.99 -2.76 4.09
CA ILE A 124 10.00 -1.52 3.31
C ILE A 124 10.73 -0.42 4.08
N ALA A 125 10.43 -0.22 5.36
CA ALA A 125 11.08 0.78 6.20
C ALA A 125 12.60 0.53 6.33
N GLY A 126 13.02 -0.72 6.52
CA GLY A 126 14.43 -1.11 6.56
C GLY A 126 15.14 -0.83 5.23
N THR A 127 14.48 -1.11 4.10
CA THR A 127 14.99 -0.79 2.78
C THR A 127 15.16 0.73 2.59
N LEU A 128 14.19 1.53 3.00
CA LEU A 128 14.26 2.98 2.91
C LEU A 128 15.36 3.56 3.81
N ALA A 129 15.51 3.02 5.02
CA ALA A 129 16.58 3.40 5.94
C ALA A 129 17.99 3.12 5.38
N SER A 130 18.17 2.09 4.53
CA SER A 130 19.44 1.81 3.86
C SER A 130 19.62 2.62 2.60
N ASP A 131 18.62 2.64 1.70
CA ASP A 131 18.80 3.05 0.31
C ASP A 131 18.33 4.49 0.03
N ALA A 132 17.57 5.07 0.96
CA ALA A 132 17.04 6.43 0.87
C ALA A 132 17.37 7.31 2.08
N PHE A 133 18.18 6.86 3.03
CA PHE A 133 18.46 7.56 4.29
C PHE A 133 18.80 9.06 4.10
N TRP A 134 19.68 9.35 3.16
CA TRP A 134 20.14 10.73 2.89
C TRP A 134 19.12 11.63 2.18
N PHE A 135 17.97 11.07 1.81
CA PHE A 135 16.86 11.79 1.17
C PHE A 135 15.68 12.00 2.12
N LEU A 136 15.72 11.46 3.34
CA LEU A 136 14.64 11.56 4.31
C LEU A 136 14.80 12.80 5.19
N ASP A 137 13.74 13.62 5.25
CA ASP A 137 13.60 14.75 6.17
C ASP A 137 12.98 14.34 7.51
N ALA A 138 12.33 13.18 7.55
CA ALA A 138 11.68 12.62 8.74
C ALA A 138 11.91 11.11 8.84
N PRO A 139 11.79 10.51 10.04
CA PRO A 139 11.75 9.05 10.16
C PRO A 139 10.61 8.45 9.31
N VAL A 140 10.85 7.26 8.74
CA VAL A 140 9.79 6.51 8.06
C VAL A 140 8.73 6.10 9.08
N GLU A 141 7.51 6.60 8.95
CA GLU A 141 6.39 6.21 9.81
C GLU A 141 5.70 4.95 9.27
N ARG A 142 5.27 4.09 10.21
CA ARG A 142 4.45 2.91 9.90
C ARG A 142 3.16 2.97 10.69
N LEU A 143 2.04 2.91 10.01
CA LEU A 143 0.71 2.83 10.60
C LEU A 143 0.11 1.46 10.31
N ALA A 144 0.01 0.65 11.34
CA ALA A 144 -0.42 -0.75 11.26
C ALA A 144 -1.13 -1.14 12.57
N PRO A 145 -1.85 -2.26 12.58
CA PRO A 145 -2.37 -2.85 13.82
C PRO A 145 -1.27 -3.09 14.85
N GLN A 146 -1.63 -2.97 16.12
CA GLN A 146 -0.79 -3.43 17.21
C GLN A 146 -0.60 -4.96 17.16
N ASP A 147 0.40 -5.48 17.88
CA ASP A 147 0.69 -6.91 17.94
C ASP A 147 -0.34 -7.65 18.82
N ILE A 148 -1.56 -7.70 18.35
CA ILE A 148 -2.69 -8.40 18.98
C ILE A 148 -3.33 -9.36 17.98
N PRO A 149 -3.96 -10.44 18.43
CA PRO A 149 -4.73 -11.31 17.56
C PRO A 149 -5.82 -10.51 16.84
N MET A 150 -5.92 -10.69 15.52
CA MET A 150 -6.90 -9.98 14.70
C MET A 150 -8.32 -10.41 15.10
N PRO A 151 -9.18 -9.48 15.53
CA PRO A 151 -10.54 -9.82 15.92
C PRO A 151 -11.40 -10.17 14.71
N TYR A 152 -12.44 -11.00 14.94
CA TYR A 152 -13.37 -11.40 13.87
C TYR A 152 -14.57 -10.46 13.75
N HIS A 153 -15.02 -9.87 14.86
CA HIS A 153 -16.20 -8.99 14.85
C HIS A 153 -15.90 -7.67 14.14
N PRO A 154 -16.74 -7.22 13.17
CA PRO A 154 -16.46 -6.02 12.36
C PRO A 154 -16.10 -4.77 13.16
N GLN A 155 -16.87 -4.44 14.22
CA GLN A 155 -16.58 -3.26 15.05
C GLN A 155 -15.22 -3.32 15.76
N LEU A 156 -14.80 -4.53 16.19
CA LEU A 156 -13.49 -4.72 16.78
C LEU A 156 -12.38 -4.66 15.73
N LEU A 157 -12.66 -5.19 14.54
CA LEU A 157 -11.73 -5.10 13.41
C LEU A 157 -11.49 -3.64 13.00
N ASP A 158 -12.55 -2.85 12.90
CA ASP A 158 -12.46 -1.42 12.58
C ASP A 158 -11.70 -0.62 13.66
N ALA A 159 -11.83 -1.03 14.94
CA ALA A 159 -11.07 -0.39 16.03
C ALA A 159 -9.56 -0.68 15.96
N VAL A 160 -9.16 -1.80 15.37
CA VAL A 160 -7.76 -2.25 15.29
C VAL A 160 -7.09 -1.77 14.00
N LEU A 161 -7.77 -1.85 12.87
CA LEU A 161 -7.22 -1.47 11.57
C LEU A 161 -7.07 0.07 11.44
N PRO A 162 -6.05 0.54 10.72
CA PRO A 162 -5.94 1.95 10.35
C PRO A 162 -7.19 2.43 9.62
N ASP A 163 -7.84 3.46 10.11
CA ASP A 163 -8.92 4.18 9.45
C ASP A 163 -8.42 5.44 8.74
N ALA A 164 -9.28 6.05 7.92
CA ALA A 164 -8.92 7.24 7.16
C ALA A 164 -8.52 8.43 8.05
N ALA A 165 -9.14 8.58 9.24
CA ALA A 165 -8.81 9.65 10.17
C ALA A 165 -7.41 9.48 10.75
N ARG A 166 -7.07 8.29 11.24
CA ARG A 166 -5.72 7.97 11.76
C ARG A 166 -4.65 8.11 10.68
N ILE A 167 -4.97 7.75 9.43
CA ILE A 167 -4.06 7.92 8.30
C ILE A 167 -3.85 9.42 8.03
N ALA A 168 -4.93 10.22 8.00
CA ALA A 168 -4.85 11.67 7.82
C ALA A 168 -4.02 12.35 8.93
N ASP A 169 -4.22 11.97 10.18
CA ASP A 169 -3.42 12.47 11.31
C ASP A 169 -1.92 12.15 11.15
N ALA A 170 -1.58 10.96 10.65
CA ALA A 170 -0.20 10.58 10.39
C ALA A 170 0.42 11.40 9.24
N ILE A 171 -0.33 11.62 8.17
CA ILE A 171 0.08 12.49 7.06
C ILE A 171 0.34 13.91 7.57
N GLU A 172 -0.59 14.47 8.36
CA GLU A 172 -0.45 15.82 8.89
C GLU A 172 0.78 15.98 9.79
N ARG A 173 1.08 14.98 10.64
CA ARG A 173 2.32 14.98 11.44
C ARG A 173 3.56 15.05 10.56
N LEU A 174 3.63 14.21 9.53
CA LEU A 174 4.76 14.19 8.59
C LEU A 174 4.92 15.50 7.83
N LEU A 175 3.81 16.17 7.46
CA LEU A 175 3.85 17.45 6.75
C LEU A 175 4.34 18.60 7.64
N ARG A 176 4.25 18.48 8.96
CA ARG A 176 4.71 19.48 9.93
C ARG A 176 6.20 19.31 10.30
N THR A 177 6.80 18.18 9.99
CA THR A 177 8.24 17.90 10.19
C THR A 177 9.06 18.51 9.07
#